data_ff5aa4ef6b789f9269a3ddef11a17b1a
#
_entry.id   ff5aa4ef6b789f9269a3ddef11a17b1a
#
_cell.length_a   1.000
_cell.length_b   1.000
_cell.length_c   1.000
_cell.angle_alpha   90.00
_cell.angle_beta   90.00
_cell.angle_gamma   90.00
#
_symmetry.space_group_name_H-M   'P 1'
#
loop_
_entity.id
_entity.type
_entity.pdbx_description
1 polymer ?
#
loop_
_entity_poly.entity_id
_entity_poly.type
_entity_poly.pdbx_seq_one_letter_code
_entity_poly.pdbx_strand_id
1 'polypeptide(L)'
;MTSFLPKRYFEQLVEKSNDRTKSWSISFWNQLLVLILGQLDGCNSLRELTDITIAHSSKSYHLGFGKTPITRSTLSKANMLRDYRVFESFAYHMVNLAQQKRTDKEFDLNGTFYAFDSTAIDLCLSLYDWARFRSTKSGIKVHTQLDIRTEIPTSFTITDAVVHDVNAMDSIAYEPFACYIFDRGYFDLRRLYHINEVSSFFVIREKRRPKYEVTADEDVLEGTDNALQDQTIRFTGKRNCTNYPSEIRRIVYHSPEMNKTFTYYTNNFYLKASDIALLYKNRWKVECSSNF
;
A
#
# COMPACT_ATOMS: atom_id res chain seq x y z
N MET A 1 -17.52 17.45 -7.13
CA MET A 1 -16.53 16.64 -6.41
C MET A 1 -17.14 15.79 -5.28
N THR A 2 -18.06 16.30 -4.47
CA THR A 2 -18.63 15.59 -3.31
C THR A 2 -19.82 14.68 -3.59
N SER A 3 -20.37 14.70 -4.82
CA SER A 3 -21.59 13.95 -5.18
C SER A 3 -21.44 12.43 -5.13
N PHE A 4 -20.22 11.91 -5.21
CA PHE A 4 -19.93 10.47 -5.11
C PHE A 4 -19.64 10.00 -3.68
N LEU A 5 -19.42 10.92 -2.74
CA LEU A 5 -19.17 10.58 -1.34
C LEU A 5 -20.51 10.33 -0.61
N PRO A 6 -20.75 9.15 -0.03
CA PRO A 6 -22.00 8.81 0.64
C PRO A 6 -22.09 9.49 2.03
N LYS A 7 -22.44 10.78 2.05
CA LYS A 7 -22.50 11.61 3.26
C LYS A 7 -23.36 10.97 4.35
N ARG A 8 -24.53 10.44 3.99
CA ARG A 8 -25.44 9.80 4.95
C ARG A 8 -24.81 8.63 5.67
N TYR A 9 -24.04 7.81 4.96
CA TYR A 9 -23.32 6.70 5.57
C TYR A 9 -22.21 7.20 6.51
N PHE A 10 -21.47 8.24 6.12
CA PHE A 10 -20.47 8.85 6.97
C PHE A 10 -21.08 9.40 8.27
N GLU A 11 -22.23 10.10 8.19
CA GLU A 11 -22.95 10.61 9.35
C GLU A 11 -23.40 9.49 10.30
N GLN A 12 -23.84 8.33 9.76
CA GLN A 12 -24.15 7.15 10.56
C GLN A 12 -22.93 6.60 11.32
N LEU A 13 -21.74 6.61 10.70
CA LEU A 13 -20.49 6.22 11.37
C LEU A 13 -20.17 7.19 12.52
N VAL A 14 -20.32 8.49 12.29
CA VAL A 14 -20.14 9.51 13.32
C VAL A 14 -21.13 9.30 14.47
N GLU A 15 -22.40 9.02 14.21
CA GLU A 15 -23.40 8.76 15.24
C GLU A 15 -23.06 7.55 16.11
N LYS A 16 -22.54 6.49 15.51
CA LYS A 16 -22.13 5.26 16.21
C LYS A 16 -20.86 5.43 17.05
N SER A 17 -20.01 6.40 16.73
CA SER A 17 -18.67 6.53 17.33
C SER A 17 -18.67 7.00 18.80
N ASN A 18 -19.78 7.39 19.41
CA ASN A 18 -19.84 7.97 20.76
C ASN A 18 -18.86 9.15 21.01
N ASP A 19 -18.36 9.79 19.97
CA ASP A 19 -17.42 10.90 20.07
C ASP A 19 -18.08 12.14 20.64
N ARG A 20 -17.52 12.71 21.72
CA ARG A 20 -18.04 13.89 22.41
C ARG A 20 -17.88 15.19 21.62
N THR A 21 -17.10 15.18 20.53
CA THR A 21 -16.82 16.35 19.71
C THR A 21 -17.83 16.57 18.59
N LYS A 22 -18.92 15.79 18.54
CA LYS A 22 -19.97 15.88 17.50
C LYS A 22 -20.61 17.25 17.40
N SER A 23 -20.74 17.94 18.52
CA SER A 23 -21.38 19.27 18.65
C SER A 23 -20.43 20.44 18.35
N TRP A 24 -19.20 20.20 17.95
CA TRP A 24 -18.25 21.28 17.65
C TRP A 24 -18.65 22.07 16.39
N SER A 25 -18.16 23.32 16.31
CA SER A 25 -18.42 24.24 15.19
C SER A 25 -18.01 23.68 13.83
N ILE A 26 -16.98 22.84 13.78
CA ILE A 26 -16.61 22.08 12.59
C ILE A 26 -17.24 20.68 12.66
N SER A 27 -18.09 20.32 11.71
CA SER A 27 -18.61 18.95 11.60
C SER A 27 -17.50 17.96 11.20
N PHE A 28 -17.69 16.66 11.50
CA PHE A 28 -16.80 15.60 10.97
C PHE A 28 -16.76 15.59 9.45
N TRP A 29 -17.90 15.84 8.81
CA TRP A 29 -17.99 15.93 7.36
C TRP A 29 -17.15 17.08 6.79
N ASN A 30 -17.22 18.26 7.39
CA ASN A 30 -16.40 19.39 6.96
C ASN A 30 -14.91 19.13 7.16
N GLN A 31 -14.53 18.47 8.26
CA GLN A 31 -13.14 18.05 8.47
C GLN A 31 -12.69 17.10 7.37
N LEU A 32 -13.47 16.08 7.04
CA LEU A 32 -13.16 15.14 5.96
C LEU A 32 -12.95 15.88 4.63
N LEU A 33 -13.89 16.75 4.26
CA LEU A 33 -13.82 17.49 3.01
C LEU A 33 -12.61 18.42 2.93
N VAL A 34 -12.28 19.10 4.04
CA VAL A 34 -11.11 19.98 4.09
C VAL A 34 -9.81 19.17 3.94
N LEU A 35 -9.69 18.03 4.60
CA LEU A 35 -8.51 17.17 4.48
C LEU A 35 -8.36 16.60 3.07
N ILE A 36 -9.47 16.19 2.43
CA ILE A 36 -9.45 15.74 1.03
C ILE A 36 -9.03 16.90 0.11
N LEU A 37 -9.56 18.11 0.32
CA LEU A 37 -9.15 19.27 -0.47
C LEU A 37 -7.65 19.56 -0.33
N GLY A 38 -7.14 19.51 0.90
CA GLY A 38 -5.71 19.72 1.15
C GLY A 38 -4.82 18.70 0.45
N GLN A 39 -5.26 17.45 0.42
CA GLN A 39 -4.55 16.39 -0.28
C GLN A 39 -4.55 16.61 -1.80
N LEU A 40 -5.69 16.98 -2.38
CA LEU A 40 -5.82 17.23 -3.82
C LEU A 40 -5.06 18.46 -4.30
N ASP A 41 -4.93 19.49 -3.44
CA ASP A 41 -4.18 20.72 -3.74
C ASP A 41 -2.69 20.61 -3.35
N GLY A 42 -2.26 19.48 -2.78
CA GLY A 42 -0.86 19.26 -2.38
C GLY A 42 -0.41 20.14 -1.20
N CYS A 43 -1.32 20.49 -0.28
CA CYS A 43 -1.00 21.30 0.90
C CYS A 43 -0.04 20.58 1.84
N ASN A 44 1.04 21.24 2.23
CA ASN A 44 2.05 20.72 3.15
C ASN A 44 1.81 21.10 4.62
N SER A 45 0.82 21.93 4.92
CA SER A 45 0.53 22.37 6.28
C SER A 45 -0.93 22.73 6.50
N LEU A 46 -1.37 22.63 7.78
CA LEU A 46 -2.72 23.09 8.16
C LEU A 46 -2.92 24.61 7.93
N ARG A 47 -1.83 25.40 7.92
CA ARG A 47 -1.92 26.84 7.63
C ARG A 47 -2.28 27.03 6.16
N GLU A 48 -1.52 26.44 5.26
CA GLU A 48 -1.78 26.49 3.82
C GLU A 48 -3.17 26.01 3.48
N LEU A 49 -3.59 24.89 4.08
CA LEU A 49 -4.94 24.33 3.93
C LEU A 49 -6.03 25.32 4.36
N THR A 50 -5.86 26.00 5.50
CA THR A 50 -6.84 27.00 5.96
C THR A 50 -6.82 28.25 5.09
N ASP A 51 -5.67 28.68 4.60
CA ASP A 51 -5.55 29.84 3.72
C ASP A 51 -6.27 29.57 2.36
N ILE A 52 -6.12 28.36 1.80
CA ILE A 52 -6.86 27.93 0.60
C ILE A 52 -8.38 27.90 0.86
N THR A 53 -8.82 27.39 2.00
CA THR A 53 -10.27 27.39 2.31
C THR A 53 -10.85 28.79 2.46
N ILE A 54 -10.06 29.76 2.97
CA ILE A 54 -10.44 31.17 3.07
C ILE A 54 -10.45 31.82 1.69
N ALA A 55 -9.42 31.61 0.88
CA ALA A 55 -9.33 32.14 -0.48
C ALA A 55 -10.51 31.70 -1.36
N HIS A 56 -10.98 30.47 -1.15
CA HIS A 56 -12.15 29.94 -1.85
C HIS A 56 -13.48 30.07 -1.09
N SER A 57 -13.57 30.96 -0.11
CA SER A 57 -14.75 31.14 0.73
C SER A 57 -16.04 31.42 -0.07
N SER A 58 -15.95 32.15 -1.19
CA SER A 58 -17.08 32.38 -2.10
C SER A 58 -17.62 31.12 -2.77
N LYS A 59 -16.80 30.06 -2.86
CA LYS A 59 -17.13 28.74 -3.43
C LYS A 59 -17.40 27.69 -2.36
N SER A 60 -17.31 28.04 -1.09
CA SER A 60 -17.44 27.13 0.05
C SER A 60 -18.74 26.33 0.04
N TYR A 61 -19.83 26.95 -0.39
CA TYR A 61 -21.12 26.29 -0.54
C TYR A 61 -21.06 25.13 -1.56
N HIS A 62 -20.41 25.33 -2.69
CA HIS A 62 -20.27 24.30 -3.72
C HIS A 62 -19.32 23.16 -3.29
N LEU A 63 -18.41 23.45 -2.38
CA LEU A 63 -17.52 22.45 -1.78
C LEU A 63 -18.18 21.70 -0.61
N GLY A 64 -19.39 22.09 -0.22
CA GLY A 64 -20.13 21.47 0.89
C GLY A 64 -19.71 21.96 2.27
N PHE A 65 -18.89 23.02 2.36
CA PHE A 65 -18.54 23.67 3.62
C PHE A 65 -19.68 24.57 4.09
N GLY A 66 -19.88 24.67 5.40
CA GLY A 66 -20.79 25.65 5.98
C GLY A 66 -20.29 27.09 5.76
N LYS A 67 -21.09 28.07 6.17
CA LYS A 67 -20.74 29.51 6.06
C LYS A 67 -19.64 29.95 7.02
N THR A 68 -19.34 29.18 8.07
CA THR A 68 -18.36 29.54 9.08
C THR A 68 -16.93 29.20 8.59
N PRO A 69 -16.01 30.14 8.57
CA PRO A 69 -14.62 29.88 8.22
C PRO A 69 -13.99 28.84 9.16
N ILE A 70 -13.27 27.91 8.58
CA ILE A 70 -12.54 26.89 9.35
C ILE A 70 -11.18 27.45 9.72
N THR A 71 -10.95 27.66 11.04
CA THR A 71 -9.69 28.16 11.52
C THR A 71 -8.68 27.02 11.72
N ARG A 72 -7.38 27.34 11.62
CA ARG A 72 -6.29 26.39 11.86
C ARG A 72 -6.38 25.72 13.23
N SER A 73 -6.68 26.51 14.28
CA SER A 73 -6.81 26.00 15.66
C SER A 73 -7.97 25.01 15.80
N THR A 74 -9.11 25.30 15.15
CA THR A 74 -10.27 24.40 15.17
C THR A 74 -9.96 23.09 14.44
N LEU A 75 -9.33 23.15 13.28
CA LEU A 75 -8.95 21.96 12.51
C LEU A 75 -7.89 21.13 13.25
N SER A 76 -6.87 21.78 13.82
CA SER A 76 -5.83 21.11 14.61
C SER A 76 -6.44 20.38 15.82
N LYS A 77 -7.35 21.03 16.54
CA LYS A 77 -8.07 20.43 17.67
C LYS A 77 -8.91 19.23 17.25
N ALA A 78 -9.61 19.35 16.12
CA ALA A 78 -10.41 18.26 15.57
C ALA A 78 -9.53 17.06 15.19
N ASN A 79 -8.40 17.27 14.53
CA ASN A 79 -7.45 16.21 14.18
C ASN A 79 -6.84 15.51 15.41
N MET A 80 -6.62 16.25 16.49
CA MET A 80 -6.02 15.72 17.72
C MET A 80 -6.98 14.88 18.57
N LEU A 81 -8.27 15.28 18.62
CA LEU A 81 -9.20 14.75 19.62
C LEU A 81 -10.26 13.82 19.06
N ARG A 82 -10.49 13.83 17.75
CA ARG A 82 -11.51 12.99 17.12
C ARG A 82 -11.02 11.57 16.88
N ASP A 83 -11.93 10.62 17.04
CA ASP A 83 -11.64 9.21 16.78
C ASP A 83 -11.39 8.98 15.28
N TYR A 84 -10.15 8.65 14.93
CA TYR A 84 -9.73 8.37 13.56
C TYR A 84 -10.48 7.18 12.93
N ARG A 85 -11.00 6.26 13.75
CA ARG A 85 -11.71 5.05 13.27
C ARG A 85 -12.96 5.37 12.46
N VAL A 86 -13.55 6.54 12.65
CA VAL A 86 -14.66 7.02 11.83
C VAL A 86 -14.18 7.21 10.37
N PHE A 87 -13.04 7.83 10.19
CA PHE A 87 -12.44 8.08 8.87
C PHE A 87 -11.91 6.79 8.24
N GLU A 88 -11.29 5.93 9.03
CA GLU A 88 -10.82 4.61 8.61
C GLU A 88 -11.97 3.74 8.12
N SER A 89 -13.06 3.62 8.90
CA SER A 89 -14.24 2.86 8.51
C SER A 89 -14.88 3.40 7.22
N PHE A 90 -14.86 4.72 7.05
CA PHE A 90 -15.34 5.35 5.84
C PHE A 90 -14.43 5.07 4.64
N ALA A 91 -13.12 5.10 4.83
CA ALA A 91 -12.16 4.76 3.78
C ALA A 91 -12.37 3.33 3.27
N TYR A 92 -12.50 2.34 4.17
CA TYR A 92 -12.83 0.96 3.78
C TYR A 92 -14.18 0.84 3.07
N HIS A 93 -15.18 1.59 3.49
CA HIS A 93 -16.46 1.64 2.77
C HIS A 93 -16.30 2.17 1.34
N MET A 94 -15.49 3.23 1.16
CA MET A 94 -15.19 3.79 -0.16
C MET A 94 -14.42 2.79 -1.04
N VAL A 95 -13.47 2.05 -0.47
CA VAL A 95 -12.77 0.95 -1.15
C VAL A 95 -13.76 -0.09 -1.65
N ASN A 96 -14.69 -0.55 -0.80
CA ASN A 96 -15.71 -1.53 -1.20
C ASN A 96 -16.61 -1.01 -2.33
N LEU A 97 -17.02 0.28 -2.27
CA LEU A 97 -17.82 0.89 -3.34
C LEU A 97 -17.03 0.99 -4.65
N ALA A 98 -15.74 1.31 -4.58
CA ALA A 98 -14.87 1.38 -5.74
C ALA A 98 -14.70 -0.01 -6.38
N GLN A 99 -14.50 -1.05 -5.58
CA GLN A 99 -14.41 -2.43 -6.03
C GLN A 99 -15.70 -2.92 -6.72
N GLN A 100 -16.88 -2.53 -6.20
CA GLN A 100 -18.18 -2.88 -6.81
C GLN A 100 -18.42 -2.19 -8.16
N LYS A 101 -17.87 -1.00 -8.35
CA LYS A 101 -18.00 -0.23 -9.61
C LYS A 101 -16.88 -0.50 -10.60
N ARG A 102 -16.09 -1.49 -10.32
CA ARG A 102 -14.90 -1.86 -11.05
C ARG A 102 -15.19 -2.10 -12.53
N THR A 103 -14.46 -1.43 -13.40
CA THR A 103 -14.17 -1.85 -14.77
C THR A 103 -12.77 -2.45 -14.76
N ASP A 104 -12.64 -3.72 -15.15
CA ASP A 104 -11.32 -4.35 -15.28
C ASP A 104 -10.50 -3.50 -16.28
N LYS A 105 -9.38 -2.96 -15.84
CA LYS A 105 -8.39 -2.43 -16.76
C LYS A 105 -7.77 -3.62 -17.50
N GLU A 106 -7.35 -3.40 -18.73
CA GLU A 106 -6.68 -4.40 -19.57
C GLU A 106 -5.39 -4.92 -18.89
N PHE A 107 -5.56 -5.89 -18.03
CA PHE A 107 -4.48 -6.65 -17.44
C PHE A 107 -4.71 -8.10 -17.85
N ASP A 108 -3.93 -8.54 -18.84
CA ASP A 108 -4.14 -9.81 -19.56
C ASP A 108 -3.95 -11.09 -18.72
N LEU A 109 -3.49 -10.96 -17.47
CA LEU A 109 -3.27 -12.11 -16.60
C LEU A 109 -4.54 -12.46 -15.80
N ASN A 110 -4.96 -13.71 -15.87
CA ASN A 110 -6.02 -14.24 -15.02
C ASN A 110 -5.49 -14.52 -13.61
N GLY A 111 -6.19 -14.00 -12.59
CA GLY A 111 -5.84 -14.23 -11.19
C GLY A 111 -6.00 -12.97 -10.34
N THR A 112 -5.73 -13.13 -9.06
CA THR A 112 -5.71 -12.04 -8.07
C THR A 112 -4.27 -11.66 -7.78
N PHE A 113 -3.91 -10.40 -7.99
CA PHE A 113 -2.54 -9.89 -7.86
C PHE A 113 -2.52 -8.68 -6.95
N TYR A 114 -1.78 -8.77 -5.87
CA TYR A 114 -1.63 -7.69 -4.90
C TYR A 114 -0.19 -7.17 -4.88
N ALA A 115 -0.01 -5.88 -5.03
CA ALA A 115 1.25 -5.22 -4.73
C ALA A 115 1.23 -4.72 -3.29
N PHE A 116 2.33 -4.89 -2.56
CA PHE A 116 2.47 -4.45 -1.18
C PHE A 116 3.68 -3.54 -1.04
N ASP A 117 3.46 -2.35 -0.46
CA ASP A 117 4.53 -1.38 -0.23
C ASP A 117 4.27 -0.52 1.01
N SER A 118 5.28 0.22 1.44
CA SER A 118 5.19 1.12 2.59
C SER A 118 5.62 2.53 2.23
N THR A 119 4.84 3.50 2.67
CA THR A 119 5.17 4.92 2.59
C THR A 119 5.46 5.45 3.99
N ALA A 120 6.62 6.10 4.16
CA ALA A 120 6.98 6.74 5.40
C ALA A 120 6.44 8.18 5.45
N ILE A 121 5.81 8.53 6.57
CA ILE A 121 5.32 9.88 6.84
C ILE A 121 6.13 10.44 8.01
N ASP A 122 6.90 11.50 7.77
CA ASP A 122 7.66 12.19 8.80
C ASP A 122 6.72 12.95 9.75
N LEU A 123 6.93 12.80 11.05
CA LEU A 123 6.18 13.48 12.10
C LEU A 123 7.07 14.43 12.89
N CYS A 124 6.46 15.47 13.49
CA CYS A 124 7.17 16.39 14.36
C CYS A 124 7.55 15.69 15.67
N LEU A 125 8.84 15.55 15.94
CA LEU A 125 9.39 14.86 17.12
C LEU A 125 8.86 15.41 18.46
N SER A 126 8.68 16.73 18.57
CA SER A 126 8.20 17.36 19.80
C SER A 126 6.74 17.08 20.13
N LEU A 127 5.94 16.64 19.14
CA LEU A 127 4.52 16.32 19.30
C LEU A 127 4.26 14.82 19.31
N TYR A 128 5.14 14.02 18.70
CA TYR A 128 4.98 12.59 18.50
C TYR A 128 6.20 11.80 18.99
N ASP A 129 6.55 12.00 20.25
CA ASP A 129 7.69 11.39 20.95
C ASP A 129 7.62 9.84 20.95
N TRP A 130 6.40 9.29 21.00
CA TRP A 130 6.16 7.83 20.92
C TRP A 130 6.54 7.21 19.58
N ALA A 131 6.52 7.97 18.49
CA ALA A 131 6.82 7.50 17.14
C ALA A 131 8.28 7.78 16.73
N ARG A 132 9.23 7.79 17.67
CA ARG A 132 10.66 8.04 17.41
C ARG A 132 11.22 7.03 16.41
N PHE A 133 11.80 7.55 15.34
CA PHE A 133 12.49 6.76 14.33
C PHE A 133 14.01 6.90 14.38
N ARG A 134 14.51 8.11 14.70
CA ARG A 134 15.91 8.45 14.94
C ARG A 134 15.98 9.45 16.08
N SER A 135 17.18 9.73 16.58
CA SER A 135 17.37 10.73 17.63
C SER A 135 16.74 12.10 17.32
N THR A 136 16.56 12.42 16.05
CA THR A 136 16.08 13.72 15.55
C THR A 136 14.78 13.64 14.74
N LYS A 137 14.16 12.44 14.56
CA LYS A 137 12.96 12.26 13.71
C LYS A 137 11.97 11.32 14.33
N SER A 138 10.70 11.68 14.21
CA SER A 138 9.55 10.78 14.42
C SER A 138 8.88 10.50 13.09
N GLY A 139 8.25 9.35 12.95
CA GLY A 139 7.55 8.98 11.74
C GLY A 139 6.67 7.76 11.93
N ILE A 140 5.74 7.62 11.04
CA ILE A 140 4.91 6.42 10.87
C ILE A 140 5.10 5.87 9.46
N LYS A 141 4.75 4.61 9.28
CA LYS A 141 4.67 3.96 7.96
C LYS A 141 3.24 3.53 7.70
N VAL A 142 2.78 3.83 6.52
CA VAL A 142 1.51 3.31 5.99
C VAL A 142 1.86 2.19 5.02
N HIS A 143 1.52 0.96 5.39
CA HIS A 143 1.67 -0.22 4.53
C HIS A 143 0.38 -0.39 3.76
N THR A 144 0.46 -0.37 2.44
CA THR A 144 -0.69 -0.45 1.54
C THR A 144 -0.64 -1.72 0.71
N GLN A 145 -1.73 -2.46 0.69
CA GLN A 145 -1.98 -3.53 -0.27
C GLN A 145 -2.87 -3.00 -1.38
N LEU A 146 -2.40 -3.07 -2.62
CA LEU A 146 -3.09 -2.61 -3.81
C LEU A 146 -3.43 -3.79 -4.72
N ASP A 147 -4.67 -3.89 -5.16
CA ASP A 147 -5.02 -4.78 -6.28
C ASP A 147 -4.47 -4.17 -7.57
N ILE A 148 -3.52 -4.87 -8.22
CA ILE A 148 -2.82 -4.38 -9.42
C ILE A 148 -3.78 -4.21 -10.60
N ARG A 149 -4.82 -5.04 -10.70
CA ARG A 149 -5.78 -5.01 -11.81
C ARG A 149 -6.68 -3.79 -11.76
N THR A 150 -7.11 -3.41 -10.56
CA THR A 150 -8.05 -2.31 -10.36
C THR A 150 -7.37 -1.02 -9.98
N GLU A 151 -6.12 -1.12 -9.51
CA GLU A 151 -5.38 -0.01 -8.89
C GLU A 151 -6.14 0.60 -7.68
N ILE A 152 -6.93 -0.25 -6.98
CA ILE A 152 -7.66 0.14 -5.79
C ILE A 152 -6.95 -0.47 -4.57
N PRO A 153 -6.62 0.31 -3.54
CA PRO A 153 -6.14 -0.23 -2.28
C PRO A 153 -7.16 -1.21 -1.68
N THR A 154 -6.70 -2.36 -1.20
CA THR A 154 -7.56 -3.36 -0.56
C THR A 154 -7.44 -3.32 0.95
N SER A 155 -6.25 -3.00 1.45
CA SER A 155 -6.00 -2.81 2.87
C SER A 155 -4.85 -1.84 3.11
N PHE A 156 -4.83 -1.26 4.29
CA PHE A 156 -3.72 -0.45 4.78
C PHE A 156 -3.52 -0.66 6.28
N THR A 157 -2.26 -0.67 6.70
CA THR A 157 -1.88 -0.80 8.10
C THR A 157 -0.87 0.28 8.45
N ILE A 158 -1.04 0.90 9.62
CA ILE A 158 -0.13 1.95 10.11
C ILE A 158 0.76 1.35 11.19
N THR A 159 2.06 1.58 11.07
CA THR A 159 3.06 1.20 12.08
C THR A 159 3.98 2.36 12.41
N ASP A 160 4.68 2.28 13.51
CA ASP A 160 5.79 3.19 13.79
C ASP A 160 6.89 3.04 12.75
N ALA A 161 7.56 4.13 12.38
CA ALA A 161 8.62 4.09 11.38
C ALA A 161 9.84 3.24 11.79
N VAL A 162 9.96 2.91 13.08
CA VAL A 162 10.99 1.98 13.62
C VAL A 162 10.73 0.53 13.17
N VAL A 163 9.47 0.17 12.94
CA VAL A 163 9.10 -1.18 12.54
C VAL A 163 9.70 -1.47 11.16
N HIS A 164 10.45 -2.57 11.06
CA HIS A 164 10.96 -3.01 9.76
C HIS A 164 9.81 -3.43 8.85
N ASP A 165 9.87 -3.01 7.58
CA ASP A 165 8.82 -3.27 6.59
C ASP A 165 8.44 -4.76 6.50
N VAL A 166 9.42 -5.63 6.61
CA VAL A 166 9.23 -7.09 6.59
C VAL A 166 8.27 -7.60 7.68
N ASN A 167 8.15 -6.90 8.81
CA ASN A 167 7.23 -7.29 9.89
C ASN A 167 5.77 -6.99 9.54
N ALA A 168 5.52 -6.05 8.63
CA ALA A 168 4.17 -5.77 8.16
C ALA A 168 3.57 -6.94 7.36
N MET A 169 4.41 -7.84 6.82
CA MET A 169 3.94 -9.07 6.17
C MET A 169 3.12 -9.97 7.12
N ASP A 170 3.39 -9.90 8.43
CA ASP A 170 2.68 -10.70 9.43
C ASP A 170 1.22 -10.23 9.65
N SER A 171 0.87 -9.02 9.19
CA SER A 171 -0.49 -8.47 9.27
C SER A 171 -1.34 -8.73 8.02
N ILE A 172 -0.75 -9.31 6.97
CA ILE A 172 -1.47 -9.60 5.71
C ILE A 172 -2.32 -10.86 5.90
N ALA A 173 -3.61 -10.74 5.63
CA ALA A 173 -4.50 -11.90 5.47
C ALA A 173 -4.31 -12.48 4.07
N TYR A 174 -3.41 -13.46 3.93
CA TYR A 174 -3.13 -14.07 2.63
C TYR A 174 -4.32 -14.87 2.13
N GLU A 175 -4.77 -14.56 0.91
CA GLU A 175 -5.84 -15.27 0.22
C GLU A 175 -5.26 -16.44 -0.59
N PRO A 176 -5.77 -17.68 -0.44
CA PRO A 176 -5.34 -18.81 -1.27
C PRO A 176 -5.43 -18.48 -2.76
N PHE A 177 -4.41 -18.90 -3.51
CA PHE A 177 -4.26 -18.70 -4.95
C PHE A 177 -4.04 -17.25 -5.42
N ALA A 178 -4.02 -16.27 -4.51
CA ALA A 178 -3.60 -14.90 -4.84
C ALA A 178 -2.07 -14.81 -4.91
N CYS A 179 -1.57 -13.88 -5.71
CA CYS A 179 -0.13 -13.62 -5.86
C CYS A 179 0.22 -12.24 -5.30
N TYR A 180 1.18 -12.22 -4.38
CA TYR A 180 1.63 -11.02 -3.66
C TYR A 180 2.98 -10.56 -4.18
N ILE A 181 3.07 -9.31 -4.60
CA ILE A 181 4.29 -8.74 -5.17
C ILE A 181 4.94 -7.79 -4.15
N PHE A 182 6.17 -8.11 -3.75
CA PHE A 182 6.91 -7.39 -2.73
C PHE A 182 8.20 -6.75 -3.26
N ASP A 183 8.57 -5.61 -2.69
CA ASP A 183 9.92 -5.09 -2.89
C ASP A 183 10.96 -5.94 -2.15
N ARG A 184 12.22 -5.81 -2.58
CA ARG A 184 13.38 -6.49 -1.96
C ARG A 184 13.53 -6.23 -0.46
N GLY A 185 12.92 -5.16 0.07
CA GLY A 185 12.87 -4.83 1.49
C GLY A 185 12.19 -5.91 2.33
N TYR A 186 11.22 -6.61 1.75
CA TYR A 186 10.42 -7.66 2.37
C TYR A 186 11.03 -9.06 2.27
N PHE A 187 12.27 -9.20 1.81
CA PHE A 187 12.92 -10.50 1.63
C PHE A 187 13.22 -11.19 2.97
N ASP A 188 12.35 -12.11 3.36
CA ASP A 188 12.49 -12.99 4.52
C ASP A 188 11.98 -14.39 4.18
N LEU A 189 12.88 -15.38 4.18
CA LEU A 189 12.58 -16.73 3.71
C LEU A 189 11.47 -17.43 4.53
N ARG A 190 11.38 -17.19 5.84
CA ARG A 190 10.37 -17.78 6.68
C ARG A 190 8.97 -17.24 6.35
N ARG A 191 8.86 -15.93 6.13
CA ARG A 191 7.59 -15.30 5.76
C ARG A 191 7.17 -15.65 4.33
N LEU A 192 8.12 -15.74 3.41
CA LEU A 192 7.87 -16.23 2.06
C LEU A 192 7.41 -17.70 2.06
N TYR A 193 7.98 -18.53 2.95
CA TYR A 193 7.52 -19.91 3.12
C TYR A 193 6.10 -19.99 3.68
N HIS A 194 5.76 -19.12 4.61
CA HIS A 194 4.39 -19.04 5.12
C HIS A 194 3.36 -18.73 4.02
N ILE A 195 3.69 -17.87 3.06
CA ILE A 195 2.83 -17.63 1.88
C ILE A 195 2.61 -18.91 1.09
N ASN A 196 3.65 -19.72 0.92
CA ASN A 196 3.55 -21.01 0.26
C ASN A 196 2.67 -22.00 1.04
N GLU A 197 2.79 -22.04 2.37
CA GLU A 197 1.99 -22.92 3.24
C GLU A 197 0.49 -22.61 3.16
N VAL A 198 0.10 -21.36 3.00
CA VAL A 198 -1.31 -20.97 2.84
C VAL A 198 -1.81 -21.04 1.38
N SER A 199 -1.05 -21.73 0.51
CA SER A 199 -1.39 -21.91 -0.92
C SER A 199 -1.51 -20.60 -1.70
N SER A 200 -0.77 -19.58 -1.29
CA SER A 200 -0.66 -18.31 -2.00
C SER A 200 0.67 -18.23 -2.74
N PHE A 201 0.76 -17.30 -3.70
CA PHE A 201 1.95 -17.07 -4.48
C PHE A 201 2.62 -15.76 -4.11
N PHE A 202 3.90 -15.64 -4.42
CA PHE A 202 4.63 -14.39 -4.28
C PHE A 202 5.58 -14.15 -5.44
N VAL A 203 5.90 -12.87 -5.67
CA VAL A 203 7.00 -12.43 -6.53
C VAL A 203 7.81 -11.41 -5.73
N ILE A 204 9.11 -11.65 -5.61
CA ILE A 204 10.01 -10.76 -4.89
C ILE A 204 11.34 -10.61 -5.63
N ARG A 205 11.92 -9.40 -5.60
CA ARG A 205 13.22 -9.15 -6.18
C ARG A 205 14.34 -9.56 -5.23
N GLU A 206 15.40 -10.12 -5.79
CA GLU A 206 16.60 -10.50 -5.05
C GLU A 206 17.20 -9.31 -4.30
N LYS A 207 17.44 -9.47 -3.00
CA LYS A 207 18.15 -8.49 -2.16
C LYS A 207 19.58 -8.94 -1.85
N ARG A 208 19.73 -10.23 -1.59
CA ARG A 208 20.99 -10.89 -1.25
C ARG A 208 21.08 -12.15 -2.09
N ARG A 209 22.27 -12.58 -2.41
CA ARG A 209 22.51 -13.87 -3.09
C ARG A 209 22.57 -14.98 -2.03
N PRO A 210 21.44 -15.58 -1.64
CA PRO A 210 21.48 -16.72 -0.75
C PRO A 210 22.18 -17.87 -1.46
N LYS A 211 22.84 -18.74 -0.68
CA LYS A 211 23.42 -19.96 -1.26
C LYS A 211 22.28 -20.90 -1.65
N TYR A 212 22.35 -21.42 -2.87
CA TYR A 212 21.38 -22.38 -3.41
C TYR A 212 22.07 -23.38 -4.31
N GLU A 213 21.39 -24.47 -4.60
CA GLU A 213 21.68 -25.42 -5.66
C GLU A 213 20.57 -25.37 -6.72
N VAL A 214 20.90 -25.56 -7.97
CA VAL A 214 19.93 -25.66 -9.07
C VAL A 214 19.45 -27.10 -9.13
N THR A 215 18.16 -27.32 -9.03
CA THR A 215 17.54 -28.65 -9.10
C THR A 215 16.95 -28.93 -10.48
N ALA A 216 16.51 -27.89 -11.19
CA ALA A 216 16.13 -27.96 -12.60
C ALA A 216 16.43 -26.62 -13.29
N ASP A 217 16.74 -26.69 -14.57
CA ASP A 217 16.97 -25.52 -15.43
C ASP A 217 16.00 -25.63 -16.61
N GLU A 218 15.13 -24.63 -16.76
CA GLU A 218 14.20 -24.59 -17.88
C GLU A 218 14.91 -24.06 -19.12
N ASP A 219 14.70 -24.70 -20.24
CA ASP A 219 15.22 -24.25 -21.53
C ASP A 219 14.60 -22.90 -21.90
N VAL A 220 15.32 -21.83 -21.65
CA VAL A 220 14.93 -20.50 -22.10
C VAL A 220 15.20 -20.40 -23.58
N LEU A 221 14.13 -20.46 -24.40
CA LEU A 221 14.25 -20.27 -25.85
C LEU A 221 14.78 -18.85 -26.10
N GLU A 222 16.00 -18.75 -26.59
CA GLU A 222 16.66 -17.50 -26.94
C GLU A 222 15.73 -16.65 -27.84
N GLY A 223 15.43 -15.44 -27.40
CA GLY A 223 14.75 -14.41 -28.20
C GLY A 223 13.23 -14.27 -28.01
N THR A 224 12.55 -15.10 -27.21
CA THR A 224 11.08 -15.01 -27.10
C THR A 224 10.58 -14.27 -25.87
N ASP A 225 11.34 -14.14 -24.77
CA ASP A 225 10.76 -13.72 -23.48
C ASP A 225 11.67 -12.83 -22.62
N ASN A 226 12.81 -12.36 -23.13
CA ASN A 226 13.82 -11.58 -22.38
C ASN A 226 14.28 -12.21 -21.05
N ALA A 227 13.90 -13.44 -20.77
CA ALA A 227 14.42 -14.23 -19.67
C ALA A 227 15.81 -14.75 -20.05
N LEU A 228 16.79 -14.54 -19.19
CA LEU A 228 18.16 -15.04 -19.36
C LEU A 228 18.38 -16.38 -18.67
N GLN A 229 17.63 -16.61 -17.57
CA GLN A 229 17.63 -17.87 -16.82
C GLN A 229 16.27 -18.06 -16.18
N ASP A 230 15.79 -19.30 -16.15
CA ASP A 230 14.59 -19.72 -15.45
C ASP A 230 14.88 -21.07 -14.79
N GLN A 231 15.10 -21.04 -13.48
CA GLN A 231 15.67 -22.15 -12.74
C GLN A 231 14.80 -22.51 -11.54
N THR A 232 14.60 -23.79 -11.32
CA THR A 232 14.15 -24.29 -10.03
C THR A 232 15.36 -24.49 -9.14
N ILE A 233 15.34 -23.90 -7.97
CA ILE A 233 16.43 -23.92 -7.02
C ILE A 233 15.97 -24.39 -5.65
N ARG A 234 16.90 -24.91 -4.85
CA ARG A 234 16.73 -25.18 -3.42
C ARG A 234 17.77 -24.39 -2.65
N PHE A 235 17.36 -23.66 -1.63
CA PHE A 235 18.30 -22.96 -0.78
C PHE A 235 19.20 -23.93 -0.02
N THR A 236 20.48 -23.60 0.08
CA THR A 236 21.46 -24.39 0.83
C THR A 236 21.93 -23.65 2.09
N GLY A 237 22.52 -24.42 3.02
CA GLY A 237 22.92 -23.90 4.32
C GLY A 237 21.79 -24.03 5.36
N LYS A 238 22.15 -24.52 6.56
CA LYS A 238 21.24 -24.94 7.62
C LYS A 238 20.09 -23.95 7.87
N ARG A 239 20.39 -22.66 8.01
CA ARG A 239 19.39 -21.62 8.29
C ARG A 239 18.41 -21.40 7.12
N ASN A 240 18.91 -21.36 5.88
CA ASN A 240 18.06 -21.10 4.72
C ASN A 240 17.14 -22.30 4.44
N CYS A 241 17.69 -23.53 4.48
CA CYS A 241 16.89 -24.75 4.31
C CYS A 241 15.79 -24.88 5.38
N THR A 242 16.07 -24.48 6.63
CA THR A 242 15.06 -24.51 7.69
C THR A 242 13.97 -23.46 7.45
N ASN A 243 14.33 -22.28 6.96
CA ASN A 243 13.38 -21.18 6.77
C ASN A 243 12.56 -21.32 5.48
N TYR A 244 13.08 -21.99 4.47
CA TYR A 244 12.39 -22.26 3.20
C TYR A 244 12.82 -23.67 2.70
N PRO A 245 12.15 -24.73 3.15
CA PRO A 245 12.55 -26.13 2.84
C PRO A 245 12.14 -26.61 1.45
N SER A 246 11.22 -25.90 0.81
CA SER A 246 10.71 -26.28 -0.52
C SER A 246 11.58 -25.71 -1.65
N GLU A 247 11.35 -26.18 -2.84
CA GLU A 247 11.90 -25.58 -4.05
C GLU A 247 11.25 -24.24 -4.34
N ILE A 248 12.00 -23.38 -5.03
CA ILE A 248 11.58 -22.05 -5.44
C ILE A 248 12.10 -21.77 -6.84
N ARG A 249 11.35 -21.03 -7.62
CA ARG A 249 11.73 -20.61 -8.96
C ARG A 249 12.54 -19.33 -8.91
N ARG A 250 13.68 -19.31 -9.60
CA ARG A 250 14.56 -18.17 -9.74
C ARG A 250 14.60 -17.75 -11.20
N ILE A 251 14.23 -16.54 -11.51
CA ILE A 251 14.17 -15.98 -12.86
C ILE A 251 15.15 -14.82 -12.97
N VAL A 252 16.05 -14.87 -13.95
CA VAL A 252 16.89 -13.74 -14.35
C VAL A 252 16.31 -13.15 -15.62
N TYR A 253 15.88 -11.91 -15.55
CA TYR A 253 15.16 -11.22 -16.62
C TYR A 253 15.86 -9.94 -17.03
N HIS A 254 16.08 -9.73 -18.32
CA HIS A 254 16.59 -8.48 -18.86
C HIS A 254 15.42 -7.58 -19.26
N SER A 255 15.30 -6.41 -18.62
CA SER A 255 14.31 -5.41 -18.99
C SER A 255 14.86 -4.52 -20.11
N PRO A 256 14.36 -4.62 -21.35
CA PRO A 256 14.82 -3.78 -22.45
C PRO A 256 14.57 -2.29 -22.19
N GLU A 257 13.43 -1.96 -21.57
CA GLU A 257 13.03 -0.57 -21.28
C GLU A 257 13.99 0.12 -20.32
N MET A 258 14.45 -0.60 -19.30
CA MET A 258 15.35 -0.05 -18.28
C MET A 258 16.83 -0.34 -18.57
N ASN A 259 17.12 -1.17 -19.56
CA ASN A 259 18.44 -1.70 -19.89
C ASN A 259 19.14 -2.27 -18.64
N LYS A 260 18.41 -3.06 -17.84
CA LYS A 260 18.87 -3.65 -16.58
C LYS A 260 18.41 -5.09 -16.44
N THR A 261 19.23 -5.87 -15.77
CA THR A 261 18.90 -7.25 -15.43
C THR A 261 18.43 -7.33 -13.98
N PHE A 262 17.32 -8.02 -13.78
CA PHE A 262 16.70 -8.27 -12.48
C PHE A 262 16.65 -9.75 -12.20
N THR A 263 16.77 -10.11 -10.92
CA THR A 263 16.55 -11.48 -10.46
C THR A 263 15.33 -11.50 -9.55
N TYR A 264 14.40 -12.40 -9.88
CA TYR A 264 13.18 -12.61 -9.11
C TYR A 264 13.15 -14.00 -8.49
N TYR A 265 12.56 -14.10 -7.30
CA TYR A 265 12.19 -15.36 -6.69
C TYR A 265 10.66 -15.45 -6.62
N THR A 266 10.12 -16.63 -6.90
CA THR A 266 8.69 -16.90 -6.85
C THR A 266 8.42 -18.38 -6.56
N ASN A 267 7.33 -18.69 -5.88
CA ASN A 267 6.80 -20.05 -5.78
C ASN A 267 5.72 -20.34 -6.86
N ASN A 268 5.54 -19.43 -7.81
CA ASN A 268 4.62 -19.62 -8.93
C ASN A 268 5.39 -20.25 -10.11
N PHE A 269 5.08 -21.50 -10.39
CA PHE A 269 5.65 -22.28 -11.49
C PHE A 269 4.72 -22.31 -12.72
N TYR A 270 3.57 -21.64 -12.68
CA TYR A 270 2.56 -21.68 -13.75
C TYR A 270 2.66 -20.50 -14.71
N LEU A 271 3.03 -19.31 -14.20
CA LEU A 271 3.16 -18.11 -15.01
C LEU A 271 4.48 -18.11 -15.81
N LYS A 272 4.46 -17.50 -16.98
CA LYS A 272 5.69 -17.30 -17.77
C LYS A 272 6.65 -16.33 -17.06
N ALA A 273 7.94 -16.41 -17.40
CA ALA A 273 8.96 -15.51 -16.86
C ALA A 273 8.66 -14.03 -17.17
N SER A 274 8.16 -13.73 -18.37
CA SER A 274 7.70 -12.39 -18.77
C SER A 274 6.53 -11.88 -17.92
N ASP A 275 5.59 -12.76 -17.57
CA ASP A 275 4.45 -12.40 -16.74
C ASP A 275 4.89 -12.05 -15.31
N ILE A 276 5.85 -12.82 -14.76
CA ILE A 276 6.46 -12.52 -13.45
C ILE A 276 7.16 -11.15 -13.48
N ALA A 277 7.91 -10.86 -14.56
CA ALA A 277 8.55 -9.54 -14.71
C ALA A 277 7.53 -8.41 -14.88
N LEU A 278 6.44 -8.64 -15.62
CA LEU A 278 5.34 -7.70 -15.79
C LEU A 278 4.62 -7.43 -14.47
N LEU A 279 4.35 -8.45 -13.66
CA LEU A 279 3.77 -8.31 -12.33
C LEU A 279 4.67 -7.44 -11.44
N TYR A 280 5.97 -7.72 -11.44
CA TYR A 280 6.91 -6.92 -10.66
C TYR A 280 7.01 -5.46 -11.14
N LYS A 281 6.96 -5.23 -12.45
CA LYS A 281 6.91 -3.88 -13.04
C LYS A 281 5.67 -3.12 -12.53
N ASN A 282 4.52 -3.76 -12.49
CA ASN A 282 3.28 -3.13 -12.02
C ASN A 282 3.26 -2.85 -10.50
N ARG A 283 4.21 -3.35 -9.71
CA ARG A 283 4.36 -3.02 -8.29
C ARG A 283 4.47 -1.51 -8.06
N TRP A 284 5.12 -0.77 -8.96
CA TRP A 284 5.26 0.69 -8.87
C TRP A 284 3.93 1.45 -8.82
N LYS A 285 2.82 0.83 -9.20
CA LYS A 285 1.48 1.41 -9.09
C LYS A 285 1.11 1.71 -7.64
N VAL A 286 1.60 0.92 -6.67
CA VAL A 286 1.40 1.20 -5.24
C VAL A 286 2.12 2.48 -4.83
N GLU A 287 3.36 2.67 -5.27
CA GLU A 287 4.12 3.88 -4.95
C GLU A 287 3.44 5.14 -5.53
N CYS A 288 2.90 5.05 -6.74
CA CYS A 288 2.13 6.15 -7.34
C CYS A 288 0.85 6.43 -6.56
N SER A 289 0.15 5.41 -6.06
CA SER A 289 -1.08 5.58 -5.26
C SER A 289 -0.82 6.11 -3.85
N SER A 290 0.41 5.98 -3.35
CA SER A 290 0.80 6.42 -1.99
C SER A 290 1.36 7.85 -1.95
N ASN A 291 1.64 8.46 -3.11
CA ASN A 291 2.19 9.81 -3.23
C ASN A 291 1.12 10.91 -3.38
N PHE A 292 -0.13 10.59 -3.03
CA PHE A 292 -1.23 11.56 -2.98
C PHE A 292 -1.48 12.09 -1.58
#